data_be6d88be4d1e2fb643c8353f2c55b325
#
_entry.id   be6d88be4d1e2fb643c8353f2c55b325
#
_cell.length_a   1.000
_cell.length_b   1.000
_cell.length_c   1.000
_cell.angle_alpha   90.00
_cell.angle_beta   90.00
_cell.angle_gamma   90.00
#
_symmetry.space_group_name_H-M   'P 1'
#
loop_
_entity.id
_entity.type
_entity.pdbx_description
1 polymer ?
#
loop_
_entity_poly.entity_id
_entity_poly.type
_entity_poly.pdbx_seq_one_letter_code
_entity_poly.pdbx_strand_id
1 'polypeptide(L)'
;MAKRMTVYFHNQTRGEILTLPINPNEIALPAEMNLTQHNVIDFGEVAIIGDRRCKTLTINSIFLNDDALANTDTTYTNLITGAINNIITRQSAISKIKTWQEKKDLIRVVISDYFNELMKIQRFEPVVRESCEIIFYQLDFIEHRDPTTSTAVNSVLSILASGLTSRSSVRALADTVLAKSSDDLYSIATKYTGDSANWTSIAEKNGLTIDSDIAGQILKL
;
A
#
# COMPACT_ATOMS: atom_id res chain seq x y z
N MET A 1 -34.89 -11.89 -18.19
CA MET A 1 -34.37 -10.69 -18.85
C MET A 1 -32.90 -10.55 -18.43
N ALA A 2 -31.97 -10.41 -19.38
CA ALA A 2 -30.57 -10.16 -19.05
C ALA A 2 -30.45 -8.77 -18.41
N LYS A 3 -29.88 -8.70 -17.23
CA LYS A 3 -29.62 -7.44 -16.52
C LYS A 3 -28.55 -6.66 -17.30
N ARG A 4 -28.91 -5.46 -17.75
CA ARG A 4 -27.99 -4.64 -18.55
C ARG A 4 -26.90 -4.09 -17.65
N MET A 5 -25.64 -4.21 -18.05
CA MET A 5 -24.49 -3.65 -17.35
C MET A 5 -24.59 -2.12 -17.32
N THR A 6 -24.36 -1.51 -16.18
CA THR A 6 -24.29 -0.04 -16.04
C THR A 6 -22.92 0.32 -15.49
N VAL A 7 -22.28 1.29 -16.11
CA VAL A 7 -20.97 1.82 -15.69
C VAL A 7 -21.15 3.26 -15.27
N TYR A 8 -20.73 3.56 -14.05
CA TYR A 8 -20.68 4.95 -13.56
C TYR A 8 -19.43 5.23 -12.74
N PHE A 9 -19.03 6.47 -12.75
CA PHE A 9 -17.90 7.01 -12.03
C PHE A 9 -18.39 7.96 -10.95
N HIS A 10 -18.05 7.70 -9.72
CA HIS A 10 -18.35 8.57 -8.61
C HIS A 10 -17.06 9.20 -8.10
N ASN A 11 -16.92 10.51 -8.32
CA ASN A 11 -15.84 11.29 -7.76
C ASN A 11 -16.08 11.50 -6.26
N GLN A 12 -15.35 10.78 -5.42
CA GLN A 12 -15.52 10.88 -3.96
C GLN A 12 -15.00 12.19 -3.39
N THR A 13 -14.05 12.83 -4.06
CA THR A 13 -13.49 14.11 -3.61
C THR A 13 -14.48 15.26 -3.78
N ARG A 14 -15.32 15.20 -4.84
CA ARG A 14 -16.25 16.28 -5.18
C ARG A 14 -17.73 15.92 -5.04
N GLY A 15 -18.05 14.65 -4.80
CA GLY A 15 -19.42 14.17 -4.76
C GLY A 15 -20.13 14.14 -6.12
N GLU A 16 -19.39 14.22 -7.23
CA GLU A 16 -19.92 14.24 -8.58
C GLU A 16 -20.07 12.82 -9.14
N ILE A 17 -21.13 12.56 -9.88
CA ILE A 17 -21.36 11.28 -10.56
C ILE A 17 -21.37 11.51 -12.06
N LEU A 18 -20.71 10.63 -12.80
CA LEU A 18 -20.75 10.55 -14.24
C LEU A 18 -21.16 9.13 -14.64
N THR A 19 -22.34 9.00 -15.22
CA THR A 19 -22.81 7.73 -15.79
C THR A 19 -22.47 7.71 -17.28
N LEU A 20 -21.93 6.58 -17.76
CA LEU A 20 -21.62 6.44 -19.17
C LEU A 20 -22.92 6.29 -19.95
N PRO A 21 -23.16 7.17 -20.97
CA PRO A 21 -24.35 7.07 -21.80
C PRO A 21 -24.33 5.82 -22.66
N ILE A 22 -23.17 5.40 -23.09
CA ILE A 22 -22.95 4.14 -23.80
C ILE A 22 -21.95 3.31 -23.04
N ASN A 23 -22.35 2.09 -22.71
CA ASN A 23 -21.46 1.15 -22.06
C ASN A 23 -20.43 0.63 -23.06
N PRO A 24 -19.20 0.36 -22.62
CA PRO A 24 -18.21 -0.30 -23.44
C PRO A 24 -18.67 -1.72 -23.80
N ASN A 25 -18.27 -2.21 -24.96
CA ASN A 25 -18.59 -3.56 -25.40
C ASN A 25 -17.91 -4.60 -24.55
N GLU A 26 -16.70 -4.31 -24.07
CA GLU A 26 -15.85 -5.19 -23.32
C GLU A 26 -15.12 -4.42 -22.24
N ILE A 27 -14.96 -5.02 -21.08
CA ILE A 27 -14.17 -4.49 -19.99
C ILE A 27 -13.28 -5.61 -19.46
N ALA A 28 -11.97 -5.44 -19.63
CA ALA A 28 -10.98 -6.35 -19.05
C ALA A 28 -10.61 -5.86 -17.64
N LEU A 29 -10.62 -6.79 -16.69
CA LEU A 29 -10.24 -6.55 -15.30
C LEU A 29 -8.96 -7.34 -14.98
N PRO A 30 -7.78 -6.89 -15.45
CA PRO A 30 -6.54 -7.60 -15.24
C PRO A 30 -6.14 -7.58 -13.76
N ALA A 31 -5.68 -8.73 -13.27
CA ALA A 31 -5.06 -8.88 -11.96
C ALA A 31 -3.68 -9.49 -12.17
N GLU A 32 -2.64 -8.73 -11.85
CA GLU A 32 -1.26 -9.13 -12.08
C GLU A 32 -0.47 -9.21 -10.78
N MET A 33 0.47 -10.15 -10.76
CA MET A 33 1.47 -10.27 -9.70
C MET A 33 2.83 -9.79 -10.20
N ASN A 34 3.65 -9.27 -9.31
CA ASN A 34 5.05 -9.06 -9.65
C ASN A 34 5.74 -10.42 -9.78
N LEU A 35 6.39 -10.63 -10.91
CA LEU A 35 7.16 -11.84 -11.18
C LEU A 35 8.60 -11.43 -11.46
N THR A 36 9.52 -12.05 -10.73
CA THR A 36 10.96 -11.90 -10.97
C THR A 36 11.54 -13.25 -11.31
N GLN A 37 12.23 -13.33 -12.46
CA GLN A 37 12.87 -14.55 -12.94
C GLN A 37 14.38 -14.43 -12.76
N HIS A 38 14.99 -15.46 -12.21
CA HIS A 38 16.42 -15.57 -12.03
C HIS A 38 16.92 -16.87 -12.64
N ASN A 39 17.98 -16.77 -13.43
CA ASN A 39 18.67 -17.95 -13.94
C ASN A 39 19.75 -18.37 -12.94
N VAL A 40 19.61 -19.57 -12.40
CA VAL A 40 20.54 -20.13 -11.41
C VAL A 40 21.41 -21.16 -12.12
N ILE A 41 22.73 -21.05 -11.96
CA ILE A 41 23.71 -21.95 -12.55
C ILE A 41 23.42 -23.39 -12.08
N ASP A 42 23.44 -24.34 -13.00
CA ASP A 42 23.20 -25.77 -12.80
C ASP A 42 21.77 -26.16 -12.33
N PHE A 43 20.89 -25.17 -12.11
CA PHE A 43 19.49 -25.42 -11.70
C PHE A 43 18.48 -25.00 -12.77
N GLY A 44 18.81 -23.96 -13.57
CA GLY A 44 17.90 -23.39 -14.55
C GLY A 44 17.18 -22.15 -14.04
N GLU A 45 16.02 -21.86 -14.62
CA GLU A 45 15.26 -20.65 -14.32
C GLU A 45 14.36 -20.85 -13.10
N VAL A 46 14.44 -19.92 -12.15
CA VAL A 46 13.58 -19.85 -10.96
C VAL A 46 12.72 -18.60 -11.02
N ALA A 47 11.41 -18.76 -10.93
CA ALA A 47 10.44 -17.68 -10.87
C ALA A 47 10.01 -17.41 -9.42
N ILE A 48 10.17 -16.19 -8.97
CA ILE A 48 9.73 -15.73 -7.66
C ILE A 48 8.52 -14.82 -7.85
N ILE A 49 7.39 -15.22 -7.28
CA ILE A 49 6.16 -14.43 -7.28
C ILE A 49 6.23 -13.47 -6.09
N GLY A 50 6.20 -12.19 -6.39
CA GLY A 50 6.17 -11.12 -5.39
C GLY A 50 4.75 -10.61 -5.11
N ASP A 51 4.67 -9.38 -4.61
CA ASP A 51 3.41 -8.76 -4.26
C ASP A 51 2.54 -8.43 -5.49
N ARG A 52 1.24 -8.33 -5.22
CA ARG A 52 0.24 -7.94 -6.24
C ARG A 52 0.52 -6.54 -6.77
N ARG A 53 0.48 -6.37 -8.08
CA ARG A 53 0.47 -5.06 -8.75
C ARG A 53 -0.83 -4.31 -8.50
N CYS A 54 -0.79 -2.99 -8.68
CA CYS A 54 -2.02 -2.21 -8.73
C CYS A 54 -2.86 -2.67 -9.92
N LYS A 55 -4.15 -2.89 -9.69
CA LYS A 55 -5.09 -3.20 -10.77
C LYS A 55 -5.16 -2.03 -11.74
N THR A 56 -5.23 -2.34 -13.01
CA THR A 56 -5.49 -1.37 -14.08
C THR A 56 -6.83 -1.68 -14.71
N LEU A 57 -7.51 -0.66 -15.19
CA LEU A 57 -8.79 -0.79 -15.86
C LEU A 57 -8.79 0.14 -17.06
N THR A 58 -8.99 -0.42 -18.25
CA THR A 58 -9.13 0.35 -19.49
C THR A 58 -10.56 0.28 -19.98
N ILE A 59 -11.15 1.44 -20.20
CA ILE A 59 -12.50 1.58 -20.73
C ILE A 59 -12.42 2.30 -22.08
N ASN A 60 -12.88 1.62 -23.13
CA ASN A 60 -13.02 2.16 -24.47
C ASN A 60 -14.51 2.35 -24.74
N SER A 61 -14.93 3.60 -24.99
CA SER A 61 -16.32 3.91 -25.29
C SER A 61 -16.43 5.15 -26.16
N ILE A 62 -17.64 5.64 -26.33
CA ILE A 62 -17.93 6.78 -27.19
C ILE A 62 -18.81 7.80 -26.47
N PHE A 63 -18.61 9.08 -26.80
CA PHE A 63 -19.55 10.15 -26.50
C PHE A 63 -20.35 10.48 -27.76
N LEU A 64 -21.65 10.37 -27.64
CA LEU A 64 -22.57 10.75 -28.72
C LEU A 64 -22.67 12.28 -28.83
N ASN A 65 -23.17 12.74 -29.99
CA ASN A 65 -23.61 14.10 -30.15
C ASN A 65 -24.79 14.42 -29.20
N ASP A 66 -24.88 15.68 -28.79
CA ASP A 66 -25.92 16.14 -27.85
C ASP A 66 -27.34 15.88 -28.36
N ASP A 67 -27.56 16.00 -29.67
CA ASP A 67 -28.84 15.68 -30.31
C ASP A 67 -29.19 14.20 -30.29
N ALA A 68 -28.20 13.34 -30.41
CA ALA A 68 -28.38 11.87 -30.30
C ALA A 68 -28.62 11.43 -28.85
N LEU A 69 -28.08 12.16 -27.89
CA LEU A 69 -28.35 11.90 -26.46
C LEU A 69 -29.79 12.27 -26.09
N ALA A 70 -30.34 13.33 -26.67
CA ALA A 70 -31.73 13.72 -26.42
C ALA A 70 -32.73 12.69 -26.93
N ASN A 71 -32.36 11.89 -27.93
CA ASN A 71 -33.18 10.82 -28.52
C ASN A 71 -32.95 9.44 -27.92
N THR A 72 -31.92 9.25 -27.06
CA THR A 72 -31.76 8.00 -26.33
C THR A 72 -32.79 7.94 -25.22
N ASP A 73 -33.52 6.85 -25.21
CA ASP A 73 -34.65 6.52 -24.35
C ASP A 73 -34.49 7.06 -22.91
N THR A 74 -35.32 8.03 -22.55
CA THR A 74 -35.38 8.70 -21.23
C THR A 74 -35.56 7.71 -20.06
N THR A 75 -35.89 6.48 -20.34
CA THR A 75 -36.02 5.39 -19.37
C THR A 75 -34.71 5.10 -18.64
N TYR A 76 -33.56 5.36 -19.24
CA TYR A 76 -32.26 5.16 -18.62
C TYR A 76 -31.87 6.25 -17.63
N THR A 77 -32.24 7.48 -17.93
CA THR A 77 -31.97 8.62 -17.06
C THR A 77 -32.80 8.59 -15.79
N ASN A 78 -34.03 8.08 -15.89
CA ASN A 78 -34.99 8.05 -14.77
C ASN A 78 -34.77 6.90 -13.78
N LEU A 79 -34.13 5.80 -14.21
CA LEU A 79 -33.89 4.62 -13.35
C LEU A 79 -32.71 4.80 -12.38
N ILE A 80 -31.78 5.65 -12.70
CA ILE A 80 -30.55 5.85 -11.89
C ILE A 80 -30.59 7.16 -11.11
N THR A 81 -31.35 8.11 -11.59
CA THR A 81 -31.32 9.48 -11.06
C THR A 81 -32.66 9.97 -10.58
N GLY A 82 -33.46 9.24 -9.94
CA GLY A 82 -34.73 9.76 -9.37
C GLY A 82 -34.80 11.28 -9.04
N ALA A 83 -33.83 12.08 -9.44
CA ALA A 83 -33.74 13.50 -9.12
C ALA A 83 -32.87 14.41 -10.02
N ILE A 84 -32.20 13.98 -11.08
CA ILE A 84 -31.31 14.93 -11.79
C ILE A 84 -31.55 14.97 -13.28
N ASN A 85 -32.28 15.98 -13.72
CA ASN A 85 -32.38 16.46 -15.11
C ASN A 85 -31.07 17.09 -15.61
N ASN A 86 -29.98 16.38 -15.58
CA ASN A 86 -28.73 16.84 -16.18
C ASN A 86 -28.33 15.90 -17.30
N ILE A 87 -28.82 16.18 -18.49
CA ILE A 87 -28.21 15.69 -19.73
C ILE A 87 -26.78 16.22 -19.71
N ILE A 88 -25.84 15.37 -19.40
CA ILE A 88 -24.42 15.76 -19.42
C ILE A 88 -24.02 15.85 -20.88
N THR A 89 -23.85 17.08 -21.38
CA THR A 89 -23.35 17.29 -22.72
C THR A 89 -21.98 16.66 -22.89
N ARG A 90 -21.68 16.21 -24.10
CA ARG A 90 -20.37 15.64 -24.48
C ARG A 90 -19.20 16.49 -23.97
N GLN A 91 -19.25 17.80 -24.19
CA GLN A 91 -18.22 18.73 -23.80
C GLN A 91 -18.07 18.82 -22.27
N SER A 92 -19.18 18.78 -21.55
CA SER A 92 -19.18 18.79 -20.08
C SER A 92 -18.56 17.51 -19.52
N ALA A 93 -18.86 16.33 -20.09
CA ALA A 93 -18.29 15.06 -19.69
C ALA A 93 -16.76 15.04 -19.87
N ILE A 94 -16.28 15.49 -21.03
CA ILE A 94 -14.85 15.58 -21.33
C ILE A 94 -14.16 16.54 -20.35
N SER A 95 -14.73 17.71 -20.11
CA SER A 95 -14.17 18.71 -19.20
C SER A 95 -14.12 18.21 -17.75
N LYS A 96 -15.15 17.48 -17.30
CA LYS A 96 -15.18 16.86 -15.98
C LYS A 96 -14.08 15.82 -15.83
N ILE A 97 -13.94 14.90 -16.78
CA ILE A 97 -12.92 13.84 -16.73
C ILE A 97 -11.51 14.46 -16.71
N LYS A 98 -11.25 15.46 -17.55
CA LYS A 98 -9.97 16.19 -17.55
C LYS A 98 -9.69 16.86 -16.21
N THR A 99 -10.68 17.54 -15.64
CA THR A 99 -10.55 18.20 -14.34
C THR A 99 -10.26 17.18 -13.23
N TRP A 100 -10.93 16.03 -13.24
CA TRP A 100 -10.70 14.96 -12.27
C TRP A 100 -9.29 14.38 -12.39
N GLN A 101 -8.80 14.22 -13.62
CA GLN A 101 -7.44 13.75 -13.88
C GLN A 101 -6.39 14.76 -13.38
N GLU A 102 -6.52 16.04 -13.76
CA GLU A 102 -5.59 17.11 -13.35
C GLU A 102 -5.53 17.30 -11.84
N LYS A 103 -6.66 17.21 -11.17
CA LYS A 103 -6.78 17.34 -9.73
C LYS A 103 -6.42 16.06 -8.97
N LYS A 104 -6.16 14.95 -9.68
CA LYS A 104 -5.83 13.65 -9.11
C LYS A 104 -6.92 13.13 -8.16
N ASP A 105 -8.18 13.44 -8.48
CA ASP A 105 -9.33 13.10 -7.67
C ASP A 105 -9.48 11.57 -7.54
N LEU A 106 -10.06 11.14 -6.43
CA LEU A 106 -10.39 9.74 -6.18
C LEU A 106 -11.73 9.40 -6.82
N ILE A 107 -11.71 8.45 -7.72
CA ILE A 107 -12.88 8.01 -8.48
C ILE A 107 -13.25 6.60 -8.05
N ARG A 108 -14.45 6.42 -7.59
CA ARG A 108 -15.04 5.10 -7.40
C ARG A 108 -15.63 4.66 -8.74
N VAL A 109 -15.02 3.66 -9.32
CA VAL A 109 -15.51 3.03 -10.56
C VAL A 109 -16.44 1.89 -10.19
N VAL A 110 -17.68 1.96 -10.68
CA VAL A 110 -18.68 0.93 -10.43
C VAL A 110 -19.19 0.37 -11.74
N ILE A 111 -19.09 -0.93 -11.89
CA ILE A 111 -19.58 -1.69 -13.05
C ILE A 111 -20.60 -2.69 -12.52
N SER A 112 -21.85 -2.26 -12.42
CA SER A 112 -22.96 -3.05 -11.89
C SER A 112 -22.51 -3.99 -10.75
N ASP A 113 -22.77 -5.30 -10.85
CA ASP A 113 -22.47 -6.29 -9.83
C ASP A 113 -21.04 -6.86 -9.92
N TYR A 114 -20.21 -6.37 -10.87
CA TYR A 114 -18.91 -6.98 -11.19
C TYR A 114 -17.71 -6.27 -10.58
N PHE A 115 -17.76 -4.94 -10.43
CA PHE A 115 -16.61 -4.16 -10.03
C PHE A 115 -17.02 -2.91 -9.23
N ASN A 116 -16.35 -2.66 -8.10
CA ASN A 116 -16.58 -1.49 -7.27
C ASN A 116 -15.30 -1.18 -6.50
N GLU A 117 -14.42 -0.39 -7.10
CA GLU A 117 -13.14 -0.06 -6.48
C GLU A 117 -12.79 1.43 -6.62
N LEU A 118 -11.91 1.89 -5.73
CA LEU A 118 -11.34 3.23 -5.78
C LEU A 118 -10.15 3.26 -6.73
N MET A 119 -10.21 4.16 -7.69
CA MET A 119 -9.20 4.29 -8.72
C MET A 119 -8.84 5.75 -8.96
N LYS A 120 -7.74 5.97 -9.65
CA LYS A 120 -7.33 7.27 -10.19
C LYS A 120 -7.24 7.19 -11.70
N ILE A 121 -7.54 8.29 -12.37
CA ILE A 121 -7.42 8.38 -13.82
C ILE A 121 -5.94 8.51 -14.16
N GLN A 122 -5.42 7.51 -14.86
CA GLN A 122 -4.05 7.51 -15.36
C GLN A 122 -3.96 8.25 -16.70
N ARG A 123 -4.87 7.92 -17.63
CA ARG A 123 -4.87 8.45 -18.98
C ARG A 123 -6.30 8.68 -19.45
N PHE A 124 -6.52 9.78 -20.12
CA PHE A 124 -7.77 10.06 -20.83
C PHE A 124 -7.42 10.57 -22.23
N GLU A 125 -7.83 9.83 -23.23
CA GLU A 125 -7.53 10.14 -24.64
C GLU A 125 -8.82 10.18 -25.46
N PRO A 126 -9.40 11.38 -25.65
CA PRO A 126 -10.50 11.57 -26.59
C PRO A 126 -9.95 11.65 -28.01
N VAL A 127 -10.53 10.87 -28.92
CA VAL A 127 -10.18 10.83 -30.35
C VAL A 127 -11.35 11.38 -31.16
N VAL A 128 -11.13 12.50 -31.83
CA VAL A 128 -12.08 13.13 -32.74
C VAL A 128 -11.77 12.67 -34.15
N ARG A 129 -12.78 12.19 -34.89
CA ARG A 129 -12.66 11.82 -36.30
C ARG A 129 -13.44 12.78 -37.14
N GLU A 130 -12.85 13.22 -38.25
CA GLU A 130 -13.37 14.29 -39.13
C GLU A 130 -14.76 13.98 -39.70
N SER A 131 -15.12 12.72 -39.89
CA SER A 131 -16.38 12.30 -40.48
C SER A 131 -17.45 11.89 -39.48
N CYS A 132 -17.20 12.00 -38.20
CA CYS A 132 -18.11 11.52 -37.20
C CYS A 132 -18.37 12.56 -36.12
N GLU A 133 -19.64 12.85 -35.86
CA GLU A 133 -20.07 13.66 -34.72
C GLU A 133 -19.86 12.96 -33.38
N ILE A 134 -19.24 11.77 -33.40
CA ILE A 134 -18.99 10.91 -32.28
C ILE A 134 -17.53 11.05 -31.82
N ILE A 135 -17.31 11.19 -30.53
CA ILE A 135 -15.96 11.18 -29.94
C ILE A 135 -15.70 9.82 -29.33
N PHE A 136 -14.73 9.12 -29.89
CA PHE A 136 -14.19 7.90 -29.28
C PHE A 136 -13.25 8.31 -28.14
N TYR A 137 -13.21 7.53 -27.05
CA TYR A 137 -12.25 7.80 -25.99
C TYR A 137 -11.74 6.51 -25.37
N GLN A 138 -10.51 6.58 -24.91
CA GLN A 138 -9.89 5.62 -24.03
C GLN A 138 -9.68 6.26 -22.67
N LEU A 139 -10.08 5.56 -21.63
CA LEU A 139 -9.96 5.97 -20.26
C LEU A 139 -9.29 4.88 -19.45
N ASP A 140 -8.06 5.15 -19.00
CA ASP A 140 -7.27 4.21 -18.23
C ASP A 140 -7.25 4.63 -16.76
N PHE A 141 -7.60 3.68 -15.90
CA PHE A 141 -7.59 3.84 -14.47
C PHE A 141 -6.51 2.97 -13.84
N ILE A 142 -6.00 3.40 -12.71
CA ILE A 142 -5.13 2.65 -11.84
C ILE A 142 -5.73 2.59 -10.43
N GLU A 143 -5.64 1.43 -9.79
CA GLU A 143 -6.11 1.22 -8.42
C GLU A 143 -5.46 2.23 -7.47
N HIS A 144 -6.28 2.86 -6.64
CA HIS A 144 -5.78 3.64 -5.52
C HIS A 144 -5.61 2.73 -4.31
N ARG A 145 -4.38 2.66 -3.82
CA ARG A 145 -4.05 1.96 -2.59
C ARG A 145 -3.44 2.96 -1.63
N ASP A 146 -4.04 3.10 -0.45
CA ASP A 146 -3.40 3.84 0.61
C ASP A 146 -2.19 3.03 1.09
N PRO A 147 -1.01 3.63 1.15
CA PRO A 147 0.13 2.99 1.77
C PRO A 147 -0.21 2.87 3.26
N THR A 148 -0.83 1.75 3.65
CA THR A 148 -0.86 1.39 5.06
C THR A 148 0.59 1.19 5.46
N THR A 149 1.12 2.13 6.25
CA THR A 149 2.34 1.88 6.99
C THR A 149 2.09 0.59 7.74
N SER A 150 2.69 -0.48 7.25
CA SER A 150 2.54 -1.76 7.92
C SER A 150 2.94 -1.57 9.37
N THR A 151 2.24 -2.22 10.27
CA THR A 151 2.56 -2.25 11.71
C THR A 151 4.03 -2.64 11.94
N ALA A 152 4.67 -3.24 10.93
CA ALA A 152 6.09 -3.52 10.89
C ALA A 152 6.97 -2.25 10.94
N VAL A 153 6.57 -1.14 10.31
CA VAL A 153 7.32 0.12 10.41
C VAL A 153 7.18 0.71 11.81
N ASN A 154 5.98 0.60 12.41
CA ASN A 154 5.78 1.02 13.79
C ASN A 154 6.52 0.09 14.78
N SER A 155 6.64 -1.20 14.49
CA SER A 155 7.45 -2.10 15.31
C SER A 155 8.95 -1.84 15.12
N VAL A 156 9.42 -1.53 13.92
CA VAL A 156 10.82 -1.14 13.70
C VAL A 156 11.11 0.24 14.29
N LEU A 157 10.20 1.21 14.16
CA LEU A 157 10.32 2.50 14.83
C LEU A 157 10.20 2.40 16.35
N SER A 158 9.36 1.52 16.87
CA SER A 158 9.31 1.26 18.31
C SER A 158 10.54 0.51 18.80
N ILE A 159 11.10 -0.38 18.00
CA ILE A 159 12.38 -1.04 18.27
C ILE A 159 13.54 -0.03 18.19
N LEU A 160 13.52 0.89 17.24
CA LEU A 160 14.49 1.97 17.14
C LEU A 160 14.29 3.04 18.20
N ALA A 161 13.06 3.35 18.60
CA ALA A 161 12.72 4.32 19.65
C ALA A 161 12.83 3.73 21.06
N SER A 162 12.59 2.44 21.24
CA SER A 162 12.91 1.73 22.50
C SER A 162 14.38 1.50 22.68
N GLY A 163 15.12 2.12 21.80
CA GLY A 163 16.54 2.19 21.87
C GLY A 163 17.18 0.93 21.37
N LEU A 164 18.23 1.13 20.76
CA LEU A 164 19.43 0.37 20.76
C LEU A 164 19.75 -0.28 22.13
N THR A 165 18.90 -0.10 23.12
CA THR A 165 19.00 -0.69 24.45
C THR A 165 18.40 -2.08 24.54
N SER A 166 17.65 -2.51 23.56
CA SER A 166 17.10 -3.85 23.58
C SER A 166 17.64 -4.68 22.41
N ARG A 167 18.92 -4.82 22.30
CA ARG A 167 19.39 -6.20 22.26
C ARG A 167 18.97 -6.75 23.59
N SER A 168 17.82 -7.39 23.64
CA SER A 168 17.60 -8.35 24.68
C SER A 168 18.79 -9.29 24.55
N SER A 169 19.79 -9.10 25.38
CA SER A 169 20.65 -10.18 25.73
C SER A 169 19.64 -11.20 26.26
N VAL A 170 19.34 -12.18 25.44
CA VAL A 170 18.49 -13.33 25.79
C VAL A 170 19.15 -14.13 26.89
N ARG A 171 20.21 -13.60 27.47
CA ARG A 171 20.88 -14.07 28.64
C ARG A 171 20.56 -13.07 29.75
N ALA A 172 19.59 -13.39 30.57
CA ALA A 172 19.51 -12.79 31.90
C ALA A 172 20.94 -12.76 32.43
N LEU A 173 21.45 -11.55 32.72
CA LEU A 173 22.71 -11.38 33.40
C LEU A 173 22.59 -12.28 34.62
N ALA A 174 23.49 -13.23 34.75
CA ALA A 174 23.47 -14.10 35.93
C ALA A 174 23.66 -13.16 37.13
N ASP A 175 22.73 -13.15 38.06
CA ASP A 175 22.84 -12.34 39.29
C ASP A 175 24.07 -12.71 40.12
N THR A 176 24.67 -13.87 39.84
CA THR A 176 25.85 -14.39 40.51
C THR A 176 26.76 -15.11 39.53
N VAL A 177 28.06 -15.05 39.77
CA VAL A 177 29.08 -15.75 39.00
C VAL A 177 30.07 -16.46 39.92
N LEU A 178 30.46 -17.66 39.55
CA LEU A 178 31.57 -18.36 40.20
C LEU A 178 32.89 -17.91 39.55
N ALA A 179 33.73 -17.20 40.31
CA ALA A 179 35.04 -16.77 39.85
C ALA A 179 36.01 -17.97 39.72
N LYS A 180 36.71 -18.05 38.62
CA LYS A 180 37.74 -19.06 38.37
C LYS A 180 39.09 -18.56 38.94
N SER A 181 40.02 -19.49 39.11
CA SER A 181 41.35 -19.18 39.62
C SER A 181 42.18 -18.18 38.72
N SER A 182 41.75 -17.97 37.49
CA SER A 182 42.38 -17.06 36.55
C SER A 182 41.62 -15.74 36.39
N ASP A 183 40.49 -15.59 37.07
CA ASP A 183 39.63 -14.39 36.92
C ASP A 183 40.06 -13.32 37.97
N ASP A 184 40.02 -12.05 37.54
CA ASP A 184 40.11 -10.89 38.39
C ASP A 184 38.81 -10.07 38.30
N LEU A 185 38.64 -9.11 39.20
CA LEU A 185 37.41 -8.28 39.22
C LEU A 185 37.21 -7.51 37.93
N TYR A 186 38.29 -7.11 37.25
CA TYR A 186 38.19 -6.38 35.96
C TYR A 186 37.72 -7.31 34.84
N SER A 187 38.24 -8.52 34.79
CA SER A 187 37.85 -9.50 33.78
C SER A 187 36.41 -9.94 33.95
N ILE A 188 35.94 -10.10 35.18
CA ILE A 188 34.55 -10.42 35.51
C ILE A 188 33.64 -9.22 35.13
N ALA A 189 34.00 -7.99 35.51
CA ALA A 189 33.24 -6.82 35.15
C ALA A 189 33.12 -6.66 33.62
N THR A 190 34.20 -6.79 32.89
CA THR A 190 34.19 -6.73 31.42
C THR A 190 33.34 -7.80 30.79
N LYS A 191 33.43 -9.02 31.28
CA LYS A 191 32.75 -10.19 30.73
C LYS A 191 31.24 -10.19 30.96
N TYR A 192 30.79 -9.72 32.12
CA TYR A 192 29.39 -9.84 32.53
C TYR A 192 28.62 -8.51 32.44
N THR A 193 29.29 -7.35 32.60
CA THR A 193 28.67 -6.04 32.52
C THR A 193 29.04 -5.28 31.23
N GLY A 194 30.07 -5.75 30.50
CA GLY A 194 30.55 -5.12 29.28
C GLY A 194 31.51 -3.94 29.51
N ASP A 195 31.71 -3.54 30.76
CA ASP A 195 32.61 -2.42 31.12
C ASP A 195 33.46 -2.80 32.33
N SER A 196 34.77 -2.70 32.17
CA SER A 196 35.71 -2.98 33.22
C SER A 196 35.60 -2.01 34.43
N ALA A 197 35.14 -0.77 34.20
CA ALA A 197 34.93 0.23 35.24
C ALA A 197 33.92 -0.22 36.34
N ASN A 198 33.04 -1.13 36.00
CA ASN A 198 32.02 -1.67 36.92
C ASN A 198 32.58 -2.60 37.99
N TRP A 199 33.90 -2.88 38.00
CA TRP A 199 34.54 -3.68 39.02
C TRP A 199 34.30 -3.14 40.44
N THR A 200 34.24 -1.80 40.59
CA THR A 200 33.99 -1.13 41.87
C THR A 200 32.65 -1.50 42.47
N SER A 201 31.60 -1.52 41.63
CA SER A 201 30.26 -1.92 42.04
C SER A 201 30.20 -3.40 42.47
N ILE A 202 30.88 -4.25 41.72
CA ILE A 202 30.98 -5.70 42.07
C ILE A 202 31.76 -5.88 43.38
N ALA A 203 32.85 -5.16 43.56
CA ALA A 203 33.64 -5.20 44.78
C ALA A 203 32.81 -4.75 46.01
N GLU A 204 32.12 -3.62 45.90
CA GLU A 204 31.26 -3.10 46.99
C GLU A 204 30.14 -4.07 47.36
N LYS A 205 29.42 -4.65 46.33
CA LYS A 205 28.36 -5.62 46.59
C LYS A 205 28.82 -6.87 47.30
N ASN A 206 30.09 -7.25 47.17
CA ASN A 206 30.66 -8.46 47.71
C ASN A 206 31.62 -8.22 48.88
N GLY A 207 31.85 -6.94 49.27
CA GLY A 207 32.76 -6.58 50.35
C GLY A 207 34.23 -6.90 50.05
N LEU A 208 34.61 -6.76 48.78
CA LEU A 208 35.95 -7.10 48.29
C LEU A 208 36.75 -5.82 48.00
N THR A 209 38.08 -5.94 47.99
CA THR A 209 39.01 -4.94 47.54
C THR A 209 39.68 -5.42 46.25
N ILE A 210 40.39 -4.49 45.57
CA ILE A 210 41.04 -4.79 44.29
C ILE A 210 42.03 -5.96 44.37
N ASP A 211 42.67 -6.09 45.51
CA ASP A 211 43.72 -7.12 45.77
C ASP A 211 43.14 -8.40 46.39
N SER A 212 41.82 -8.54 46.51
CA SER A 212 41.18 -9.71 47.08
C SER A 212 41.34 -10.92 46.16
N ASP A 213 41.73 -12.07 46.71
CA ASP A 213 41.66 -13.32 45.99
C ASP A 213 40.23 -13.78 45.89
N ILE A 214 39.74 -13.83 44.66
CA ILE A 214 38.35 -14.15 44.34
C ILE A 214 38.17 -15.61 43.83
N ALA A 215 39.28 -16.35 43.71
CA ALA A 215 39.25 -17.69 43.15
C ALA A 215 38.27 -18.62 43.90
N GLY A 216 37.32 -19.20 43.18
CA GLY A 216 36.32 -20.09 43.73
C GLY A 216 35.19 -19.42 44.55
N GLN A 217 35.16 -18.10 44.62
CA GLN A 217 34.07 -17.35 45.28
C GLN A 217 32.88 -17.15 44.36
N ILE A 218 31.67 -17.14 44.93
CA ILE A 218 30.45 -16.76 44.22
C ILE A 218 30.24 -15.26 44.42
N LEU A 219 30.37 -14.50 43.32
CA LEU A 219 30.23 -13.06 43.32
C LEU A 219 28.86 -12.62 42.84
N LYS A 220 28.26 -11.64 43.49
CA LYS A 220 27.06 -10.93 43.03
C LYS A 220 27.49 -9.88 42.03
N LEU A 221 26.83 -9.87 40.86
CA LEU A 221 27.13 -8.93 39.78
C LEU A 221 26.33 -7.62 39.88
#